data_c3075a666bbe3581164563420cd6a775
#
_entry.id   c3075a666bbe3581164563420cd6a775
#
_cell.length_a   1.000
_cell.length_b   1.000
_cell.length_c   1.000
_cell.angle_alpha   90.00
_cell.angle_beta   90.00
_cell.angle_gamma   90.00
#
_symmetry.space_group_name_H-M   'P 1'
#
loop_
_entity.id
_entity.type
_entity.pdbx_description
1 polymer ?
#
loop_
_entity_poly.entity_id
_entity_poly.type
_entity_poly.pdbx_seq_one_letter_code
_entity_poly.pdbx_strand_id
1 'polypeptide(L)'
;MASDLPSFFHLHLVSDSTGETLTTIAKAASVQYALVRPIEHVHPLVRTARQMKRVLQEIEQAPGIVLYTITNHELSEELEKRCSELKIPCLAVLQPIMQVLESYLGAPRTPTVAGQHVLDADYFRRIDALNFTMAHDDGHLPNDLNDADIIVLGISRTSKTPTCIYLAQRGYKTANVPLVPSIPLPEKLTKPHGAFVVCLIASPDRIAEVRRHRAMLLADRNLGDYVDRDRINAEIAYSRKVCAQNGWPVIDVTRRSVEESAAQILKLLHDRDAAKEEAKTVSDG
;
A
#
# COMPACT_ATOMS: atom_id res chain seq x y z
N MET A 1 -30.93 23.09 -14.89
CA MET A 1 -29.80 23.29 -15.83
C MET A 1 -28.66 22.43 -15.33
N ALA A 2 -28.43 21.28 -15.93
CA ALA A 2 -27.24 20.50 -15.67
C ALA A 2 -26.07 21.31 -16.24
N SER A 3 -25.18 21.81 -15.39
CA SER A 3 -23.97 22.46 -15.82
C SER A 3 -23.14 21.45 -16.58
N ASP A 4 -22.70 21.77 -17.80
CA ASP A 4 -21.67 21.05 -18.53
C ASP A 4 -20.37 21.11 -17.72
N LEU A 5 -20.25 20.26 -16.72
CA LEU A 5 -18.98 20.02 -16.03
C LEU A 5 -18.06 19.31 -17.02
N PRO A 6 -16.82 19.77 -17.21
CA PRO A 6 -15.90 19.09 -18.09
C PRO A 6 -15.74 17.65 -17.61
N SER A 7 -15.79 16.69 -18.53
CA SER A 7 -15.62 15.27 -18.23
C SER A 7 -14.21 14.94 -17.70
N PHE A 8 -13.28 15.86 -17.81
CA PHE A 8 -11.90 15.80 -17.32
C PHE A 8 -11.38 17.18 -16.93
N PHE A 9 -10.33 17.22 -16.10
CA PHE A 9 -9.60 18.44 -15.76
C PHE A 9 -8.10 18.12 -15.61
N HIS A 10 -7.25 19.12 -15.85
CA HIS A 10 -5.82 18.99 -15.66
C HIS A 10 -5.47 19.20 -14.19
N LEU A 11 -4.57 18.35 -13.68
CA LEU A 11 -4.08 18.38 -12.30
C LEU A 11 -2.55 18.29 -12.30
N HIS A 12 -1.89 19.40 -11.98
CA HIS A 12 -0.44 19.50 -11.92
C HIS A 12 0.06 19.22 -10.48
N LEU A 13 0.97 18.27 -10.36
CA LEU A 13 1.57 17.85 -9.10
C LEU A 13 3.06 18.23 -9.11
N VAL A 14 3.39 19.37 -8.48
CA VAL A 14 4.73 19.98 -8.56
C VAL A 14 5.50 19.73 -7.25
N SER A 15 6.62 19.00 -7.33
CA SER A 15 7.40 18.61 -6.15
C SER A 15 8.92 18.81 -6.34
N ASP A 16 9.62 19.20 -5.30
CA ASP A 16 11.09 19.20 -5.24
C ASP A 16 11.68 17.82 -4.89
N SER A 17 10.82 16.81 -4.65
CA SER A 17 11.16 15.41 -4.41
C SER A 17 10.47 14.50 -5.44
N THR A 18 10.10 13.26 -5.07
CA THR A 18 9.51 12.25 -5.97
C THR A 18 8.08 12.57 -6.42
N GLY A 19 7.33 13.37 -5.66
CA GLY A 19 5.92 13.68 -5.92
C GLY A 19 4.93 12.63 -5.42
N GLU A 20 5.39 11.56 -4.76
CA GLU A 20 4.52 10.47 -4.25
C GLU A 20 3.43 10.96 -3.30
N THR A 21 3.77 11.86 -2.38
CA THR A 21 2.80 12.46 -1.44
C THR A 21 1.68 13.16 -2.19
N LEU A 22 2.01 13.97 -3.20
CA LEU A 22 1.03 14.67 -4.02
C LEU A 22 0.15 13.70 -4.81
N THR A 23 0.74 12.69 -5.42
CA THR A 23 0.02 11.64 -6.16
C THR A 23 -0.96 10.89 -5.27
N THR A 24 -0.54 10.55 -4.05
CA THR A 24 -1.40 9.85 -3.08
C THR A 24 -2.58 10.72 -2.66
N ILE A 25 -2.34 11.99 -2.32
CA ILE A 25 -3.39 12.94 -1.93
C ILE A 25 -4.33 13.23 -3.10
N ALA A 26 -3.79 13.46 -4.30
CA ALA A 26 -4.56 13.70 -5.51
C ALA A 26 -5.52 12.54 -5.81
N LYS A 27 -5.04 11.30 -5.75
CA LYS A 27 -5.88 10.10 -5.91
C LYS A 27 -6.96 10.00 -4.85
N ALA A 28 -6.62 10.19 -3.57
CA ALA A 28 -7.57 10.13 -2.48
C ALA A 28 -8.67 11.19 -2.58
N ALA A 29 -8.33 12.39 -3.05
CA ALA A 29 -9.27 13.46 -3.26
C ALA A 29 -10.13 13.23 -4.52
N SER A 30 -9.52 12.88 -5.65
CA SER A 30 -10.19 12.77 -6.95
C SER A 30 -11.24 11.65 -6.98
N VAL A 31 -11.04 10.56 -6.24
CA VAL A 31 -12.00 9.45 -6.15
C VAL A 31 -13.36 9.87 -5.56
N GLN A 32 -13.42 11.00 -4.84
CA GLN A 32 -14.66 11.55 -4.30
C GLN A 32 -15.55 12.21 -5.38
N TYR A 33 -15.04 12.40 -6.60
CA TYR A 33 -15.73 13.07 -7.71
C TYR A 33 -15.98 12.08 -8.85
N ALA A 34 -17.09 11.33 -8.76
CA ALA A 34 -17.39 10.20 -9.65
C ALA A 34 -17.55 10.57 -11.14
N LEU A 35 -17.91 11.81 -11.47
CA LEU A 35 -18.26 12.24 -12.83
C LEU A 35 -17.11 12.94 -13.57
N VAL A 36 -16.03 13.28 -12.90
CA VAL A 36 -14.91 14.04 -13.48
C VAL A 36 -13.59 13.32 -13.20
N ARG A 37 -12.75 13.21 -14.22
CA ARG A 37 -11.45 12.52 -14.09
C ARG A 37 -10.29 13.49 -14.24
N PRO A 38 -9.26 13.42 -13.34
CA PRO A 38 -8.05 14.21 -13.51
C PRO A 38 -7.19 13.65 -14.64
N ILE A 39 -6.58 14.55 -15.42
CA ILE A 39 -5.41 14.28 -16.25
C ILE A 39 -4.22 14.75 -15.43
N GLU A 40 -3.51 13.80 -14.81
CA GLU A 40 -2.40 14.10 -13.92
C GLU A 40 -1.12 14.42 -14.68
N HIS A 41 -0.49 15.54 -14.33
CA HIS A 41 0.81 15.98 -14.79
C HIS A 41 1.76 16.02 -13.60
N VAL A 42 2.64 15.03 -13.49
CA VAL A 42 3.57 14.94 -12.35
C VAL A 42 4.90 15.59 -12.73
N HIS A 43 5.30 16.62 -11.97
CA HIS A 43 6.55 17.36 -12.13
C HIS A 43 7.47 17.12 -10.92
N PRO A 44 8.22 16.01 -10.88
CA PRO A 44 9.13 15.71 -9.79
C PRO A 44 10.45 16.47 -9.92
N LEU A 45 11.19 16.56 -8.80
CA LEU A 45 12.56 17.07 -8.73
C LEU A 45 12.72 18.53 -9.22
N VAL A 46 11.71 19.36 -9.01
CA VAL A 46 11.74 20.79 -9.37
C VAL A 46 12.53 21.58 -8.32
N ARG A 47 13.82 21.76 -8.57
CA ARG A 47 14.78 22.34 -7.61
C ARG A 47 15.50 23.60 -8.12
N THR A 48 15.27 23.98 -9.39
CA THR A 48 15.94 25.12 -10.03
C THR A 48 14.94 25.98 -10.75
N ALA A 49 15.24 27.28 -10.91
CA ALA A 49 14.42 28.22 -11.67
C ALA A 49 14.20 27.79 -13.14
N ARG A 50 15.21 27.12 -13.75
CA ARG A 50 15.06 26.58 -15.11
C ARG A 50 14.00 25.49 -15.19
N GLN A 51 13.97 24.60 -14.19
CA GLN A 51 12.94 23.53 -14.12
C GLN A 51 11.56 24.14 -13.84
N MET A 52 11.48 25.09 -12.90
CA MET A 52 10.23 25.81 -12.61
C MET A 52 9.67 26.48 -13.86
N LYS A 53 10.49 27.17 -14.64
CA LYS A 53 10.07 27.81 -15.88
C LYS A 53 9.45 26.83 -16.88
N ARG A 54 9.99 25.59 -17.00
CA ARG A 54 9.36 24.54 -17.83
C ARG A 54 8.01 24.14 -17.31
N VAL A 55 7.90 23.90 -16.00
CA VAL A 55 6.62 23.54 -15.35
C VAL A 55 5.57 24.62 -15.59
N LEU A 56 5.93 25.88 -15.44
CA LEU A 56 5.01 27.00 -15.70
C LEU A 56 4.54 27.04 -17.16
N GLN A 57 5.40 26.74 -18.12
CA GLN A 57 5.02 26.64 -19.54
C GLN A 57 4.03 25.50 -19.78
N GLU A 58 4.23 24.35 -19.13
CA GLU A 58 3.30 23.21 -19.24
C GLU A 58 1.94 23.52 -18.57
N ILE A 59 1.92 24.22 -17.44
CA ILE A 59 0.70 24.69 -16.79
C ILE A 59 -0.05 25.69 -17.69
N GLU A 60 0.65 26.58 -18.38
CA GLU A 60 0.04 27.53 -19.32
C GLU A 60 -0.60 26.85 -20.54
N GLN A 61 0.01 25.75 -21.02
CA GLN A 61 -0.50 24.99 -22.15
C GLN A 61 -1.71 24.11 -21.79
N ALA A 62 -1.78 23.65 -20.56
CA ALA A 62 -2.85 22.80 -20.06
C ALA A 62 -3.38 23.32 -18.68
N PRO A 63 -4.10 24.46 -18.67
CA PRO A 63 -4.54 25.09 -17.43
C PRO A 63 -5.41 24.17 -16.59
N GLY A 64 -5.11 24.08 -15.27
CA GLY A 64 -5.80 23.20 -14.34
C GLY A 64 -5.47 23.52 -12.88
N ILE A 65 -5.77 22.61 -11.99
CA ILE A 65 -5.45 22.74 -10.56
C ILE A 65 -3.98 22.42 -10.34
N VAL A 66 -3.29 23.22 -9.55
CA VAL A 66 -1.89 23.00 -9.15
C VAL A 66 -1.82 22.63 -7.67
N LEU A 67 -1.29 21.45 -7.37
CA LEU A 67 -0.93 21.04 -6.03
C LEU A 67 0.60 20.98 -5.95
N TYR A 68 1.20 21.53 -4.90
CA TYR A 68 2.64 21.51 -4.81
C TYR A 68 3.21 21.22 -3.42
N THR A 69 4.45 20.68 -3.41
CA THR A 69 5.30 20.48 -2.22
C THR A 69 6.71 20.96 -2.55
N ILE A 70 6.91 22.28 -2.58
CA ILE A 70 8.21 22.93 -2.84
C ILE A 70 8.69 23.54 -1.53
N THR A 71 9.90 23.19 -1.11
CA THR A 71 10.52 23.68 0.13
C THR A 71 11.20 25.03 -0.08
N ASN A 72 11.74 25.29 -1.28
CA ASN A 72 12.39 26.54 -1.63
C ASN A 72 11.36 27.66 -1.79
N HIS A 73 11.51 28.72 -0.98
CA HIS A 73 10.56 29.84 -0.94
C HIS A 73 10.49 30.62 -2.25
N GLU A 74 11.63 30.92 -2.89
CA GLU A 74 11.66 31.66 -4.15
C GLU A 74 10.92 30.93 -5.27
N LEU A 75 11.10 29.61 -5.35
CA LEU A 75 10.43 28.78 -6.35
C LEU A 75 8.92 28.65 -6.08
N SER A 76 8.53 28.57 -4.81
CA SER A 76 7.10 28.50 -4.46
C SER A 76 6.39 29.82 -4.73
N GLU A 77 7.03 30.96 -4.43
CA GLU A 77 6.49 32.28 -4.73
C GLU A 77 6.34 32.52 -6.24
N GLU A 78 7.34 32.09 -7.04
CA GLU A 78 7.28 32.17 -8.51
C GLU A 78 6.07 31.38 -9.04
N LEU A 79 5.87 30.14 -8.54
CA LEU A 79 4.75 29.28 -8.92
C LEU A 79 3.41 29.90 -8.53
N GLU A 80 3.26 30.33 -7.28
CA GLU A 80 2.00 30.94 -6.78
C GLU A 80 1.64 32.22 -7.52
N LYS A 81 2.62 33.10 -7.74
CA LYS A 81 2.45 34.34 -8.48
C LYS A 81 1.95 34.06 -9.90
N ARG A 82 2.59 33.13 -10.60
CA ARG A 82 2.20 32.78 -11.97
C ARG A 82 0.82 32.14 -12.04
N CYS A 83 0.49 31.23 -11.13
CA CYS A 83 -0.84 30.64 -11.03
C CYS A 83 -1.91 31.71 -10.76
N SER A 84 -1.62 32.70 -9.90
CA SER A 84 -2.50 33.82 -9.61
C SER A 84 -2.75 34.69 -10.85
N GLU A 85 -1.71 35.02 -11.62
CA GLU A 85 -1.81 35.76 -12.88
C GLU A 85 -2.69 35.04 -13.91
N LEU A 86 -2.58 33.71 -13.97
CA LEU A 86 -3.35 32.83 -14.84
C LEU A 86 -4.76 32.50 -14.29
N LYS A 87 -5.07 32.92 -13.07
CA LYS A 87 -6.32 32.58 -12.34
C LYS A 87 -6.49 31.07 -12.18
N ILE A 88 -5.41 30.35 -11.96
CA ILE A 88 -5.37 28.90 -11.75
C ILE A 88 -5.34 28.63 -10.26
N PRO A 89 -6.20 27.69 -9.74
CA PRO A 89 -6.14 27.26 -8.34
C PRO A 89 -4.77 26.64 -8.02
N CYS A 90 -4.09 27.16 -7.00
CA CYS A 90 -2.77 26.68 -6.56
C CYS A 90 -2.78 26.44 -5.04
N LEU A 91 -2.33 25.27 -4.60
CA LEU A 91 -2.35 24.88 -3.20
C LEU A 91 -1.03 24.24 -2.75
N ALA A 92 -0.41 24.85 -1.72
CA ALA A 92 0.69 24.27 -0.95
C ALA A 92 0.14 23.18 0.00
N VAL A 93 0.21 21.92 -0.41
CA VAL A 93 -0.50 20.82 0.28
C VAL A 93 0.00 20.61 1.72
N LEU A 94 1.30 20.76 1.99
CA LEU A 94 1.89 20.56 3.31
C LEU A 94 1.79 21.79 4.23
N GLN A 95 1.54 22.97 3.68
CA GLN A 95 1.58 24.22 4.44
C GLN A 95 0.61 24.26 5.63
N PRO A 96 -0.67 23.86 5.51
CA PRO A 96 -1.59 23.82 6.63
C PRO A 96 -1.13 22.85 7.73
N ILE A 97 -0.61 21.69 7.35
CA ILE A 97 -0.11 20.68 8.30
C ILE A 97 1.13 21.23 9.05
N MET A 98 2.05 21.86 8.33
CA MET A 98 3.25 22.47 8.92
C MET A 98 2.91 23.59 9.87
N GLN A 99 1.90 24.42 9.60
CA GLN A 99 1.42 25.46 10.50
C GLN A 99 0.87 24.90 11.80
N VAL A 100 0.09 23.82 11.75
CA VAL A 100 -0.43 23.14 12.95
C VAL A 100 0.72 22.57 13.78
N LEU A 101 1.68 21.90 13.16
CA LEU A 101 2.85 21.34 13.85
C LEU A 101 3.70 22.42 14.49
N GLU A 102 3.98 23.51 13.79
CA GLU A 102 4.75 24.65 14.31
C GLU A 102 4.09 25.30 15.53
N SER A 103 2.76 25.51 15.43
CA SER A 103 1.96 26.05 16.54
C SER A 103 1.94 25.13 17.76
N TYR A 104 1.86 23.83 17.55
CA TYR A 104 1.80 22.85 18.64
C TYR A 104 3.17 22.58 19.28
N LEU A 105 4.21 22.44 18.46
CA LEU A 105 5.56 22.09 18.91
C LEU A 105 6.33 23.29 19.46
N GLY A 106 5.95 24.53 19.08
CA GLY A 106 6.71 25.74 19.43
C GLY A 106 8.15 25.76 18.91
N ALA A 107 8.46 24.95 17.89
CA ALA A 107 9.79 24.76 17.33
C ALA A 107 9.88 25.34 15.91
N PRO A 108 11.00 26.00 15.54
CA PRO A 108 11.19 26.52 14.20
C PRO A 108 11.33 25.38 13.19
N ARG A 109 10.88 25.62 11.98
CA ARG A 109 11.03 24.68 10.85
C ARG A 109 12.50 24.52 10.48
N THR A 110 12.90 23.30 10.15
CA THR A 110 14.17 23.00 9.50
C THR A 110 13.88 22.49 8.09
N PRO A 111 13.89 23.36 7.08
CA PRO A 111 13.57 22.95 5.71
C PRO A 111 14.55 21.90 5.21
N THR A 112 14.05 20.69 4.92
CA THR A 112 14.86 19.59 4.41
C THR A 112 14.18 19.00 3.19
N VAL A 113 14.77 19.15 2.01
CA VAL A 113 14.26 18.54 0.77
C VAL A 113 14.43 17.03 0.86
N ALA A 114 13.36 16.28 0.58
CA ALA A 114 13.35 14.80 0.58
C ALA A 114 13.75 14.18 1.94
N GLY A 115 13.60 14.89 3.06
CA GLY A 115 13.94 14.39 4.40
C GLY A 115 13.24 13.07 4.78
N GLN A 116 12.13 12.75 4.16
CA GLN A 116 11.41 11.46 4.32
C GLN A 116 12.11 10.27 3.65
N HIS A 117 13.13 10.47 2.82
CA HIS A 117 13.86 9.45 2.07
C HIS A 117 15.32 9.30 2.53
N VAL A 118 15.60 9.58 3.79
CA VAL A 118 16.93 9.38 4.36
C VAL A 118 17.25 7.89 4.43
N LEU A 119 18.49 7.50 4.12
CA LEU A 119 19.00 6.14 4.28
C LEU A 119 19.28 5.89 5.76
N ASP A 120 18.24 5.70 6.54
CA ASP A 120 18.27 5.43 7.96
C ASP A 120 18.06 3.94 8.29
N ALA A 121 18.00 3.61 9.57
CA ALA A 121 17.74 2.25 10.04
C ALA A 121 16.40 1.70 9.52
N ASP A 122 15.38 2.56 9.34
CA ASP A 122 14.07 2.17 8.80
C ASP A 122 14.15 1.83 7.31
N TYR A 123 14.98 2.51 6.55
CA TYR A 123 15.26 2.16 5.16
C TYR A 123 15.87 0.76 5.07
N PHE A 124 16.94 0.47 5.83
CA PHE A 124 17.59 -0.84 5.80
C PHE A 124 16.67 -1.95 6.29
N ARG A 125 15.85 -1.68 7.30
CA ARG A 125 14.82 -2.62 7.78
C ARG A 125 13.81 -2.97 6.67
N ARG A 126 13.37 -2.00 5.87
CA ARG A 126 12.48 -2.24 4.71
C ARG A 126 13.14 -3.08 3.62
N ILE A 127 14.41 -2.79 3.31
CA ILE A 127 15.16 -3.57 2.32
C ILE A 127 15.33 -5.02 2.80
N ASP A 128 15.68 -5.22 4.06
CA ASP A 128 15.83 -6.55 4.66
C ASP A 128 14.49 -7.32 4.64
N ALA A 129 13.40 -6.66 5.01
CA ALA A 129 12.06 -7.24 4.95
C ALA A 129 11.63 -7.61 3.51
N LEU A 130 11.95 -6.78 2.51
CA LEU A 130 11.68 -7.08 1.11
C LEU A 130 12.49 -8.28 0.63
N ASN A 131 13.78 -8.35 0.92
CA ASN A 131 14.64 -9.47 0.57
C ASN A 131 14.14 -10.77 1.20
N PHE A 132 13.79 -10.74 2.50
CA PHE A 132 13.19 -11.86 3.20
C PHE A 132 11.90 -12.32 2.51
N THR A 133 10.99 -11.40 2.24
CA THR A 133 9.67 -11.70 1.66
C THR A 133 9.79 -12.28 0.25
N MET A 134 10.71 -11.78 -0.57
CA MET A 134 10.97 -12.33 -1.91
C MET A 134 11.54 -13.76 -1.85
N ALA A 135 12.37 -14.06 -0.86
CA ALA A 135 12.92 -15.39 -0.65
C ALA A 135 11.88 -16.39 -0.11
N HIS A 136 10.78 -15.89 0.53
CA HIS A 136 9.74 -16.69 1.16
C HIS A 136 8.39 -16.58 0.45
N ASP A 137 8.40 -16.45 -0.87
CA ASP A 137 7.17 -16.40 -1.67
C ASP A 137 6.84 -17.77 -2.29
N ASP A 138 5.54 -18.05 -2.46
CA ASP A 138 4.96 -19.23 -3.11
C ASP A 138 5.51 -20.60 -2.65
N GLY A 139 5.76 -20.73 -1.33
CA GLY A 139 6.17 -22.01 -0.73
C GLY A 139 7.65 -22.33 -0.86
N HIS A 140 8.46 -21.46 -1.41
CA HIS A 140 9.91 -21.47 -1.17
C HIS A 140 10.09 -21.10 0.31
N LEU A 141 10.25 -22.13 1.15
CA LEU A 141 10.42 -21.95 2.59
C LEU A 141 11.86 -22.37 2.93
N PRO A 142 12.80 -21.42 2.86
CA PRO A 142 14.11 -21.66 3.48
C PRO A 142 13.91 -21.98 4.96
N ASN A 143 14.97 -22.49 5.62
CA ASN A 143 14.89 -23.03 6.98
C ASN A 143 14.59 -22.02 8.10
N ASP A 144 14.26 -20.77 7.78
CA ASP A 144 14.22 -19.59 8.64
C ASP A 144 12.84 -18.92 8.78
N LEU A 145 11.73 -19.67 8.63
CA LEU A 145 10.36 -19.15 8.93
C LEU A 145 10.25 -18.51 10.33
N ASN A 146 11.16 -18.84 11.25
CA ASN A 146 11.20 -18.27 12.59
C ASN A 146 11.57 -16.78 12.59
N ASP A 147 12.21 -16.28 11.52
CA ASP A 147 12.60 -14.87 11.38
C ASP A 147 11.48 -14.02 10.77
N ALA A 148 10.35 -14.63 10.43
CA ALA A 148 9.18 -13.91 9.95
C ALA A 148 8.47 -13.18 11.08
N ASP A 149 8.09 -11.92 10.84
CA ASP A 149 7.16 -11.18 11.70
C ASP A 149 5.72 -11.64 11.43
N ILE A 150 5.40 -11.88 10.16
CA ILE A 150 4.05 -12.24 9.70
C ILE A 150 4.14 -13.42 8.72
N ILE A 151 3.25 -14.40 8.87
CA ILE A 151 3.06 -15.49 7.93
C ILE A 151 1.64 -15.40 7.35
N VAL A 152 1.55 -15.19 6.04
CA VAL A 152 0.28 -15.08 5.33
C VAL A 152 -0.05 -16.40 4.65
N LEU A 153 -1.12 -17.02 5.11
CA LEU A 153 -1.66 -18.26 4.56
C LEU A 153 -2.80 -17.99 3.58
N GLY A 154 -3.14 -18.96 2.77
CA GLY A 154 -4.34 -18.96 1.94
C GLY A 154 -4.18 -19.74 0.66
N ILE A 155 -5.29 -20.03 0.00
CA ILE A 155 -5.31 -20.72 -1.28
C ILE A 155 -4.79 -19.81 -2.40
N SER A 156 -4.55 -20.38 -3.57
CA SER A 156 -4.10 -19.63 -4.76
C SER A 156 -5.09 -18.52 -5.13
N ARG A 157 -4.57 -17.32 -5.42
CA ARG A 157 -5.32 -16.13 -5.88
C ARG A 157 -6.13 -15.40 -4.79
N THR A 158 -5.69 -15.47 -3.56
CA THR A 158 -6.21 -14.64 -2.45
C THR A 158 -5.35 -13.40 -2.16
N SER A 159 -4.61 -12.90 -3.15
CA SER A 159 -3.75 -11.70 -3.05
C SER A 159 -2.63 -11.79 -2.01
N LYS A 160 -2.15 -13.00 -1.66
CA LYS A 160 -1.07 -13.20 -0.65
C LYS A 160 0.20 -12.45 -1.03
N THR A 161 0.81 -12.79 -2.19
CA THR A 161 2.07 -12.17 -2.65
C THR A 161 2.03 -10.64 -2.65
N PRO A 162 1.07 -9.94 -3.28
CA PRO A 162 1.05 -8.49 -3.24
C PRO A 162 0.84 -7.93 -1.82
N THR A 163 0.09 -8.61 -0.96
CA THR A 163 -0.09 -8.21 0.44
C THR A 163 1.22 -8.37 1.23
N CYS A 164 1.97 -9.46 1.02
CA CYS A 164 3.27 -9.68 1.64
C CYS A 164 4.29 -8.60 1.23
N ILE A 165 4.36 -8.27 -0.06
CA ILE A 165 5.24 -7.21 -0.58
C ILE A 165 4.86 -5.85 0.05
N TYR A 166 3.57 -5.54 0.16
CA TYR A 166 3.08 -4.31 0.76
C TYR A 166 3.44 -4.20 2.26
N LEU A 167 3.36 -5.30 3.01
CA LEU A 167 3.79 -5.37 4.41
C LEU A 167 5.32 -5.22 4.53
N ALA A 168 6.08 -5.84 3.61
CA ALA A 168 7.53 -5.74 3.59
C ALA A 168 8.02 -4.30 3.32
N GLN A 169 7.34 -3.54 2.46
CA GLN A 169 7.59 -2.10 2.28
C GLN A 169 7.40 -1.27 3.56
N ARG A 170 6.71 -1.82 4.56
CA ARG A 170 6.53 -1.24 5.91
C ARG A 170 7.52 -1.81 6.94
N GLY A 171 8.46 -2.65 6.49
CA GLY A 171 9.52 -3.21 7.32
C GLY A 171 9.16 -4.51 8.05
N TYR A 172 8.06 -5.18 7.65
CA TYR A 172 7.67 -6.48 8.24
C TYR A 172 8.17 -7.63 7.37
N LYS A 173 9.02 -8.50 7.91
CA LYS A 173 9.43 -9.76 7.28
C LYS A 173 8.23 -10.67 7.13
N THR A 174 7.78 -10.89 5.90
CA THR A 174 6.51 -11.59 5.65
C THR A 174 6.73 -12.81 4.78
N ALA A 175 6.28 -13.98 5.24
CA ALA A 175 6.32 -15.22 4.47
C ALA A 175 4.95 -15.54 3.86
N ASN A 176 4.93 -15.99 2.60
CA ASN A 176 3.74 -16.44 1.88
C ASN A 176 3.71 -17.97 1.82
N VAL A 177 2.75 -18.58 2.53
CA VAL A 177 2.59 -20.03 2.55
C VAL A 177 1.26 -20.44 1.91
N PRO A 178 1.28 -21.08 0.74
CA PRO A 178 0.06 -21.55 0.09
C PRO A 178 -0.56 -22.71 0.86
N LEU A 179 -1.88 -22.68 1.02
CA LEU A 179 -2.67 -23.79 1.55
C LEU A 179 -3.19 -24.65 0.39
N VAL A 180 -2.75 -25.91 0.35
CA VAL A 180 -3.18 -26.90 -0.63
C VAL A 180 -3.70 -28.14 0.11
N PRO A 181 -4.95 -28.58 -0.11
CA PRO A 181 -5.53 -29.70 0.67
C PRO A 181 -4.74 -31.00 0.63
N SER A 182 -3.98 -31.25 -0.45
CA SER A 182 -3.17 -32.45 -0.64
C SER A 182 -1.75 -32.36 -0.08
N ILE A 183 -1.33 -31.18 0.43
CA ILE A 183 0.02 -30.93 0.91
C ILE A 183 -0.05 -30.65 2.42
N PRO A 184 0.68 -31.40 3.24
CA PRO A 184 0.73 -31.13 4.68
C PRO A 184 1.36 -29.76 4.96
N LEU A 185 0.92 -29.13 6.04
CA LEU A 185 1.53 -27.88 6.50
C LEU A 185 3.01 -28.11 6.85
N PRO A 186 3.88 -27.14 6.60
CA PRO A 186 5.25 -27.19 7.09
C PRO A 186 5.27 -27.39 8.61
N GLU A 187 6.04 -28.33 9.12
CA GLU A 187 6.12 -28.59 10.57
C GLU A 187 6.49 -27.34 11.39
N LYS A 188 7.32 -26.47 10.82
CA LYS A 188 7.72 -25.21 11.46
C LYS A 188 6.59 -24.24 11.65
N LEU A 189 5.54 -24.32 10.84
CA LEU A 189 4.36 -23.47 10.97
C LEU A 189 3.49 -23.89 12.17
N THR A 190 3.50 -25.17 12.53
CA THR A 190 2.71 -25.74 13.64
C THR A 190 3.46 -25.77 14.97
N LYS A 191 4.78 -25.53 14.95
CA LYS A 191 5.60 -25.39 16.17
C LYS A 191 5.49 -23.96 16.71
N PRO A 192 5.63 -23.77 18.04
CA PRO A 192 5.66 -22.43 18.62
C PRO A 192 6.73 -21.55 17.98
N HIS A 193 6.35 -20.43 17.42
CA HIS A 193 7.22 -19.40 16.85
C HIS A 193 6.65 -18.01 17.15
N GLY A 194 7.47 -16.96 17.03
CA GLY A 194 7.07 -15.57 17.32
C GLY A 194 6.16 -14.94 16.30
N ALA A 195 6.17 -15.45 15.06
CA ALA A 195 5.46 -14.86 13.94
C ALA A 195 3.94 -14.79 14.16
N PHE A 196 3.31 -13.77 13.58
CA PHE A 196 1.86 -13.66 13.48
C PHE A 196 1.34 -14.39 12.25
N VAL A 197 0.58 -15.44 12.46
CA VAL A 197 0.00 -16.23 11.36
C VAL A 197 -1.42 -15.75 11.08
N VAL A 198 -1.72 -15.48 9.80
CA VAL A 198 -3.04 -15.02 9.34
C VAL A 198 -3.39 -15.66 8.00
N CYS A 199 -4.65 -15.99 7.79
CA CYS A 199 -5.12 -16.58 6.54
C CYS A 199 -5.97 -15.61 5.75
N LEU A 200 -5.69 -15.51 4.45
CA LEU A 200 -6.52 -14.77 3.50
C LEU A 200 -7.44 -15.73 2.74
N ILE A 201 -8.72 -15.39 2.72
CA ILE A 201 -9.74 -16.09 1.92
C ILE A 201 -10.47 -15.07 1.05
N ALA A 202 -11.10 -15.58 -0.03
CA ALA A 202 -12.03 -14.78 -0.83
C ALA A 202 -13.22 -15.63 -1.23
N SER A 203 -14.29 -15.00 -1.78
CA SER A 203 -15.45 -15.73 -2.27
C SER A 203 -15.07 -16.65 -3.44
N PRO A 204 -15.75 -17.79 -3.60
CA PRO A 204 -15.49 -18.72 -4.70
C PRO A 204 -15.58 -18.05 -6.07
N ASP A 205 -16.55 -17.15 -6.26
CA ASP A 205 -16.73 -16.41 -7.50
C ASP A 205 -15.55 -15.52 -7.82
N ARG A 206 -15.05 -14.79 -6.82
CA ARG A 206 -13.86 -13.92 -6.98
C ARG A 206 -12.61 -14.73 -7.33
N ILE A 207 -12.39 -15.85 -6.65
CA ILE A 207 -11.26 -16.73 -6.93
C ILE A 207 -11.35 -17.30 -8.34
N ALA A 208 -12.52 -17.80 -8.75
CA ALA A 208 -12.73 -18.35 -10.08
C ALA A 208 -12.52 -17.30 -11.18
N GLU A 209 -12.95 -16.05 -10.96
CA GLU A 209 -12.72 -14.93 -11.86
C GLU A 209 -11.22 -14.64 -12.04
N VAL A 210 -10.49 -14.48 -10.93
CA VAL A 210 -9.05 -14.18 -10.95
C VAL A 210 -8.25 -15.33 -11.55
N ARG A 211 -8.63 -16.59 -11.27
CA ARG A 211 -7.98 -17.77 -11.84
C ARG A 211 -8.19 -17.85 -13.35
N ARG A 212 -9.41 -17.58 -13.85
CA ARG A 212 -9.71 -17.51 -15.30
C ARG A 212 -8.87 -16.45 -15.99
N HIS A 213 -8.85 -15.24 -15.46
CA HIS A 213 -8.06 -14.14 -16.03
C HIS A 213 -6.57 -14.49 -16.12
N ARG A 214 -6.00 -15.11 -15.07
CA ARG A 214 -4.59 -15.52 -15.06
C ARG A 214 -4.28 -16.61 -16.07
N ALA A 215 -5.16 -17.60 -16.20
CA ALA A 215 -4.98 -18.69 -17.16
C ALA A 215 -5.06 -18.20 -18.62
N MET A 216 -5.93 -17.24 -18.92
CA MET A 216 -5.96 -16.57 -20.23
C MET A 216 -4.63 -15.88 -20.55
N LEU A 217 -4.01 -15.22 -19.59
CA LEU A 217 -2.71 -14.54 -19.76
C LEU A 217 -1.56 -15.54 -19.99
N LEU A 218 -1.64 -16.75 -19.43
CA LEU A 218 -0.60 -17.77 -19.55
C LEU A 218 -0.82 -18.73 -20.74
N ALA A 219 -1.87 -18.52 -21.54
CA ALA A 219 -2.29 -19.42 -22.62
C ALA A 219 -2.44 -20.91 -22.18
N ASP A 220 -2.74 -21.14 -20.91
CA ASP A 220 -2.93 -22.47 -20.35
C ASP A 220 -4.29 -23.02 -20.75
N ARG A 221 -4.29 -24.16 -21.47
CA ARG A 221 -5.50 -24.81 -21.99
C ARG A 221 -6.18 -25.74 -20.98
N ASN A 222 -5.58 -25.99 -19.81
CA ASN A 222 -6.10 -26.95 -18.83
C ASN A 222 -6.81 -26.26 -17.66
N LEU A 223 -7.86 -25.47 -17.97
CA LEU A 223 -8.61 -24.61 -17.04
C LEU A 223 -9.61 -25.35 -16.15
N GLY A 224 -10.06 -26.57 -16.53
CA GLY A 224 -11.22 -27.23 -15.94
C GLY A 224 -11.20 -27.30 -14.41
N ASP A 225 -10.21 -27.98 -13.87
CA ASP A 225 -10.07 -28.24 -12.44
C ASP A 225 -9.68 -26.99 -11.62
N TYR A 226 -8.92 -26.06 -12.22
CA TYR A 226 -8.38 -24.87 -11.55
C TYR A 226 -9.45 -23.80 -11.27
N VAL A 227 -10.50 -23.77 -12.07
CA VAL A 227 -11.64 -22.82 -11.95
C VAL A 227 -12.93 -23.48 -11.46
N ASP A 228 -12.87 -24.77 -11.15
CA ASP A 228 -14.01 -25.53 -10.65
C ASP A 228 -14.47 -24.99 -9.30
N ARG A 229 -15.76 -24.65 -9.18
CA ARG A 229 -16.33 -24.02 -7.99
C ARG A 229 -16.36 -24.96 -6.78
N ASP A 230 -16.58 -26.24 -6.99
CA ASP A 230 -16.69 -27.20 -5.88
C ASP A 230 -15.29 -27.44 -5.29
N ARG A 231 -14.27 -27.50 -6.15
CA ARG A 231 -12.87 -27.55 -5.70
C ARG A 231 -12.45 -26.29 -4.95
N ILE A 232 -12.80 -25.11 -5.46
CA ILE A 232 -12.52 -23.83 -4.78
C ILE A 232 -13.23 -23.80 -3.41
N ASN A 233 -14.48 -24.25 -3.32
CA ASN A 233 -15.21 -24.34 -2.05
C ASN A 233 -14.51 -25.30 -1.07
N ALA A 234 -14.06 -26.46 -1.55
CA ALA A 234 -13.31 -27.41 -0.74
C ALA A 234 -11.98 -26.83 -0.22
N GLU A 235 -11.23 -26.09 -1.07
CA GLU A 235 -10.01 -25.42 -0.68
C GLU A 235 -10.25 -24.33 0.40
N ILE A 236 -11.33 -23.54 0.26
CA ILE A 236 -11.71 -22.52 1.26
C ILE A 236 -12.13 -23.19 2.58
N ALA A 237 -12.93 -24.25 2.51
CA ALA A 237 -13.35 -25.01 3.71
C ALA A 237 -12.15 -25.62 4.43
N TYR A 238 -11.19 -26.19 3.68
CA TYR A 238 -9.94 -26.68 4.22
C TYR A 238 -9.15 -25.56 4.93
N SER A 239 -9.00 -24.40 4.29
CA SER A 239 -8.28 -23.26 4.88
C SER A 239 -8.92 -22.80 6.18
N ARG A 240 -10.26 -22.68 6.22
CA ARG A 240 -10.99 -22.32 7.45
C ARG A 240 -10.80 -23.35 8.57
N LYS A 241 -10.85 -24.65 8.23
CA LYS A 241 -10.65 -25.73 9.17
C LYS A 241 -9.25 -25.69 9.78
N VAL A 242 -8.22 -25.55 8.94
CA VAL A 242 -6.82 -25.45 9.38
C VAL A 242 -6.62 -24.25 10.32
N CYS A 243 -7.15 -23.09 9.95
CA CYS A 243 -7.03 -21.89 10.77
C CYS A 243 -7.76 -22.01 12.10
N ALA A 244 -8.96 -22.59 12.14
CA ALA A 244 -9.72 -22.83 13.36
C ALA A 244 -8.99 -23.79 14.31
N GLN A 245 -8.37 -24.84 13.78
CA GLN A 245 -7.60 -25.81 14.57
C GLN A 245 -6.37 -25.21 15.25
N ASN A 246 -5.78 -24.16 14.63
CA ASN A 246 -4.56 -23.53 15.13
C ASN A 246 -4.82 -22.15 15.79
N GLY A 247 -6.07 -21.70 15.88
CA GLY A 247 -6.41 -20.39 16.43
C GLY A 247 -5.94 -19.21 15.58
N TRP A 248 -5.70 -19.41 14.26
CA TRP A 248 -5.23 -18.38 13.36
C TRP A 248 -6.39 -17.55 12.81
N PRO A 249 -6.31 -16.21 12.83
CA PRO A 249 -7.33 -15.34 12.28
C PRO A 249 -7.47 -15.51 10.78
N VAL A 250 -8.71 -15.33 10.30
CA VAL A 250 -9.06 -15.41 8.87
C VAL A 250 -9.61 -14.06 8.43
N ILE A 251 -9.07 -13.53 7.34
CA ILE A 251 -9.51 -12.27 6.72
C ILE A 251 -10.12 -12.57 5.36
N ASP A 252 -11.35 -12.11 5.16
CA ASP A 252 -12.00 -12.14 3.84
C ASP A 252 -11.58 -10.92 3.02
N VAL A 253 -10.90 -11.17 1.89
CA VAL A 253 -10.37 -10.13 1.00
C VAL A 253 -11.20 -9.98 -0.29
N THR A 254 -12.41 -10.54 -0.35
CA THR A 254 -13.27 -10.56 -1.55
C THR A 254 -13.44 -9.18 -2.19
N ARG A 255 -13.64 -8.15 -1.37
CA ARG A 255 -13.88 -6.76 -1.80
C ARG A 255 -12.88 -5.78 -1.20
N ARG A 256 -11.70 -6.26 -0.80
CA ARG A 256 -10.67 -5.42 -0.18
C ARG A 256 -9.51 -5.21 -1.13
N SER A 257 -8.93 -4.02 -1.06
CA SER A 257 -7.63 -3.75 -1.68
C SER A 257 -6.51 -4.47 -0.91
N VAL A 258 -5.32 -4.48 -1.50
CA VAL A 258 -4.10 -4.99 -0.85
C VAL A 258 -3.79 -4.18 0.41
N GLU A 259 -3.94 -2.86 0.32
CA GLU A 259 -3.71 -1.90 1.38
C GLU A 259 -4.65 -2.12 2.57
N GLU A 260 -5.94 -2.30 2.31
CA GLU A 260 -6.95 -2.58 3.33
C GLU A 260 -6.71 -3.92 4.01
N SER A 261 -6.31 -4.94 3.22
CA SER A 261 -5.96 -6.26 3.74
C SER A 261 -4.73 -6.19 4.65
N ALA A 262 -3.68 -5.48 4.24
CA ALA A 262 -2.48 -5.26 5.03
C ALA A 262 -2.78 -4.44 6.31
N ALA A 263 -3.60 -3.40 6.22
CA ALA A 263 -4.01 -2.61 7.39
C ALA A 263 -4.76 -3.48 8.42
N GLN A 264 -5.64 -4.37 7.97
CA GLN A 264 -6.34 -5.31 8.85
C GLN A 264 -5.37 -6.31 9.51
N ILE A 265 -4.37 -6.81 8.77
CA ILE A 265 -3.33 -7.70 9.30
C ILE A 265 -2.55 -6.99 10.41
N LEU A 266 -2.08 -5.75 10.14
CA LEU A 266 -1.32 -4.97 11.11
C LEU A 266 -2.13 -4.65 12.35
N LYS A 267 -3.42 -4.34 12.20
CA LYS A 267 -4.31 -4.14 13.34
C LYS A 267 -4.36 -5.39 14.23
N LEU A 268 -4.60 -6.57 13.65
CA LEU A 268 -4.67 -7.83 14.40
C LEU A 268 -3.33 -8.19 15.05
N LEU A 269 -2.20 -7.88 14.39
CA LEU A 269 -0.86 -8.05 14.96
C LEU A 269 -0.68 -7.18 16.22
N HIS A 270 -1.02 -5.89 16.13
CA HIS A 270 -0.91 -4.96 17.25
C HIS A 270 -1.84 -5.35 18.41
N ASP A 271 -3.08 -5.75 18.11
CA ASP A 271 -4.04 -6.21 19.11
C ASP A 271 -3.49 -7.46 19.86
N ARG A 272 -2.86 -8.42 19.14
CA ARG A 272 -2.19 -9.58 19.74
C ARG A 272 -1.03 -9.19 20.65
N ASP A 273 -0.20 -8.26 20.20
CA ASP A 273 1.02 -7.87 20.92
C ASP A 273 0.66 -7.07 22.17
N ALA A 274 -0.34 -6.20 22.12
CA ALA A 274 -0.89 -5.51 23.29
C ALA A 274 -1.44 -6.51 24.33
N ALA A 275 -2.21 -7.52 23.90
CA ALA A 275 -2.74 -8.54 24.80
C ALA A 275 -1.63 -9.38 25.47
N LYS A 276 -0.50 -9.62 24.76
CA LYS A 276 0.66 -10.32 25.34
C LYS A 276 1.38 -9.47 26.39
N GLU A 277 1.48 -8.15 26.18
CA GLU A 277 2.10 -7.24 27.15
C GLU A 277 1.26 -7.11 28.41
N GLU A 278 -0.07 -6.98 28.26
CA GLU A 278 -0.98 -6.96 29.41
C GLU A 278 -0.90 -8.26 30.24
N ALA A 279 -0.86 -9.42 29.57
CA ALA A 279 -0.74 -10.71 30.25
C ALA A 279 0.59 -10.86 31.01
N LYS A 280 1.71 -10.30 30.52
CA LYS A 280 2.99 -10.27 31.22
C LYS A 280 2.95 -9.39 32.48
N THR A 281 2.36 -8.22 32.35
CA THR A 281 2.25 -7.27 33.49
C THR A 281 1.42 -7.85 34.66
N VAL A 282 0.39 -8.65 34.35
CA VAL A 282 -0.44 -9.32 35.34
C VAL A 282 0.28 -10.53 35.99
N SER A 283 1.26 -11.15 35.30
CA SER A 283 1.99 -12.30 35.87
C SER A 283 3.19 -11.89 36.72
N ASP A 284 3.69 -10.67 36.58
CA ASP A 284 4.87 -10.13 37.30
C ASP A 284 4.48 -9.24 38.49
N GLY A 285 3.18 -9.04 38.78
CA GLY A 285 2.63 -8.31 39.93
C GLY A 285 1.89 -9.23 40.89
#